data_b7e3db7da7aa20b0f3caca47a069fda8
#
_entry.id   b7e3db7da7aa20b0f3caca47a069fda8
#
_cell.length_a   1.000
_cell.length_b   1.000
_cell.length_c   1.000
_cell.angle_alpha   90.00
_cell.angle_beta   90.00
_cell.angle_gamma   90.00
#
_symmetry.space_group_name_H-M   'P 1'
#
loop_
_entity.id
_entity.type
_entity.pdbx_description
1 polymer ?
#
loop_
_entity_poly.entity_id
_entity_poly.type
_entity_poly.pdbx_seq_one_letter_code
_entity_poly.pdbx_strand_id
1 'polypeptide(L)'
;MAEPLQLLIVGDGPVTEALMKLVPVLGWSASVTSARPAIGPDLDAVVITSHHEEVDGPTIKDALAAGTGYVGAMGSRRTQARRREWLLGNGVDEAALDAVHAPIGLDIGADQPAEIALSILAEIVGWRSGRLAASSAPASIADRSGPIHPELAPGEATCPGG
;
A
#
# COMPACT_ATOMS: atom_id res chain seq x y z
N MET A 1 10.10 18.88 -5.11
CA MET A 1 8.81 18.21 -4.85
C MET A 1 8.90 16.77 -5.34
N ALA A 2 8.39 15.84 -4.55
CA ALA A 2 8.31 14.47 -5.00
C ALA A 2 7.25 14.35 -6.10
N GLU A 3 7.49 13.55 -7.14
CA GLU A 3 6.51 13.33 -8.19
C GLU A 3 5.24 12.64 -7.67
N PRO A 4 4.07 12.94 -8.25
CA PRO A 4 2.82 12.27 -7.89
C PRO A 4 2.93 10.75 -8.10
N LEU A 5 2.49 9.98 -7.11
CA LEU A 5 2.43 8.52 -7.27
C LEU A 5 1.31 8.11 -8.20
N GLN A 6 1.58 7.07 -9.00
CA GLN A 6 0.61 6.40 -9.86
C GLN A 6 0.19 5.08 -9.22
N LEU A 7 -1.05 5.02 -8.75
CA LEU A 7 -1.60 3.83 -8.09
C LEU A 7 -2.55 3.08 -9.02
N LEU A 8 -2.50 1.76 -8.96
CA LEU A 8 -3.55 0.90 -9.48
C LEU A 8 -4.25 0.21 -8.31
N ILE A 9 -5.56 0.41 -8.22
CA ILE A 9 -6.41 -0.25 -7.23
C ILE A 9 -7.18 -1.37 -7.92
N VAL A 10 -7.04 -2.58 -7.40
CA VAL A 10 -7.68 -3.78 -7.95
C VAL A 10 -8.73 -4.27 -6.97
N GLY A 11 -9.98 -4.08 -7.34
CA GLY A 11 -11.14 -4.41 -6.53
C GLY A 11 -12.21 -3.33 -6.58
N ASP A 12 -13.28 -3.57 -5.87
CA ASP A 12 -14.42 -2.68 -5.72
C ASP A 12 -14.84 -2.60 -4.25
N GLY A 13 -15.90 -1.87 -3.98
CA GLY A 13 -16.47 -1.75 -2.66
C GLY A 13 -15.98 -0.53 -1.85
N PRO A 14 -16.40 -0.45 -0.57
CA PRO A 14 -16.30 0.80 0.22
C PRO A 14 -14.85 1.28 0.45
N VAL A 15 -13.89 0.39 0.62
CA VAL A 15 -12.48 0.78 0.79
C VAL A 15 -11.91 1.35 -0.51
N THR A 16 -12.21 0.74 -1.66
CA THR A 16 -11.85 1.27 -2.98
C THR A 16 -12.42 2.67 -3.19
N GLU A 17 -13.70 2.86 -2.87
CA GLU A 17 -14.35 4.17 -2.97
C GLU A 17 -13.68 5.22 -2.07
N ALA A 18 -13.32 4.85 -0.85
CA ALA A 18 -12.63 5.73 0.08
C ALA A 18 -11.22 6.08 -0.43
N LEU A 19 -10.46 5.11 -0.94
CA LEU A 19 -9.14 5.35 -1.55
C LEU A 19 -9.24 6.34 -2.72
N MET A 20 -10.22 6.16 -3.62
CA MET A 20 -10.42 7.04 -4.76
C MET A 20 -10.74 8.49 -4.38
N LYS A 21 -11.32 8.71 -3.20
CA LYS A 21 -11.57 10.05 -2.66
C LYS A 21 -10.32 10.66 -2.00
N LEU A 22 -9.51 9.84 -1.34
CA LEU A 22 -8.35 10.30 -0.56
C LEU A 22 -7.07 10.46 -1.40
N VAL A 23 -6.87 9.63 -2.42
CA VAL A 23 -5.67 9.67 -3.27
C VAL A 23 -5.44 11.06 -3.88
N PRO A 24 -6.45 11.74 -4.46
CA PRO A 24 -6.25 13.08 -5.02
C PRO A 24 -5.88 14.13 -3.98
N VAL A 25 -6.30 13.97 -2.73
CA VAL A 25 -5.94 14.88 -1.63
C VAL A 25 -4.43 14.90 -1.38
N LEU A 26 -3.76 13.76 -1.65
CA LEU A 26 -2.29 13.64 -1.57
C LEU A 26 -1.59 14.14 -2.84
N GLY A 27 -2.33 14.60 -3.84
CA GLY A 27 -1.78 14.97 -5.15
C GLY A 27 -1.34 13.77 -5.98
N TRP A 28 -1.83 12.56 -5.67
CA TRP A 28 -1.52 11.33 -6.38
C TRP A 28 -2.64 10.99 -7.38
N SER A 29 -2.34 10.07 -8.28
CA SER A 29 -3.32 9.55 -9.27
C SER A 29 -3.59 8.09 -9.03
N ALA A 30 -4.83 7.66 -9.22
CA ALA A 30 -5.21 6.27 -9.14
C ALA A 30 -6.14 5.87 -10.29
N SER A 31 -5.95 4.65 -10.76
CA SER A 31 -6.89 3.93 -11.62
C SER A 31 -7.47 2.73 -10.88
N VAL A 32 -8.68 2.30 -11.27
CA VAL A 32 -9.40 1.20 -10.62
C VAL A 32 -9.84 0.18 -11.66
N THR A 33 -9.71 -1.09 -11.32
CA THR A 33 -10.29 -2.20 -12.08
C THR A 33 -10.74 -3.31 -11.13
N SER A 34 -11.78 -4.05 -11.51
CA SER A 34 -12.20 -5.28 -10.82
C SER A 34 -11.70 -6.55 -11.51
N ALA A 35 -11.13 -6.43 -12.71
CA ALA A 35 -10.55 -7.54 -13.45
C ALA A 35 -9.01 -7.54 -13.33
N ARG A 36 -8.38 -8.66 -13.69
CA ARG A 36 -6.91 -8.73 -13.76
C ARG A 36 -6.38 -7.68 -14.73
N PRO A 37 -5.57 -6.74 -14.27
CA PRO A 37 -5.02 -5.67 -15.10
C PRO A 37 -3.75 -6.10 -15.84
N ALA A 38 -3.39 -5.35 -16.88
CA ALA A 38 -2.01 -5.28 -17.34
C ALA A 38 -1.22 -4.35 -16.40
N ILE A 39 -0.05 -4.78 -15.97
CA ILE A 39 0.83 -3.98 -15.13
C ILE A 39 1.85 -3.26 -15.99
N GLY A 40 1.74 -1.94 -16.05
CA GLY A 40 2.69 -1.10 -16.78
C GLY A 40 3.90 -0.67 -15.95
N PRO A 41 4.98 -0.22 -16.60
CA PRO A 41 6.19 0.22 -15.91
C PRO A 41 6.03 1.55 -15.16
N ASP A 42 4.98 2.31 -15.45
CA ASP A 42 4.74 3.63 -14.86
C ASP A 42 3.95 3.57 -13.55
N LEU A 43 3.61 2.36 -13.09
CA LEU A 43 2.90 2.16 -11.83
C LEU A 43 3.89 2.10 -10.66
N ASP A 44 3.69 2.99 -9.70
CA ASP A 44 4.47 3.03 -8.46
C ASP A 44 3.92 2.05 -7.43
N ALA A 45 2.60 1.89 -7.38
CA ALA A 45 1.93 1.07 -6.38
C ALA A 45 0.74 0.28 -6.95
N VAL A 46 0.60 -0.95 -6.51
CA VAL A 46 -0.57 -1.81 -6.74
C VAL A 46 -1.21 -2.14 -5.40
N VAL A 47 -2.48 -1.78 -5.24
CA VAL A 47 -3.29 -1.97 -4.03
C VAL A 47 -4.44 -2.91 -4.36
N ILE A 48 -4.45 -4.08 -3.73
CA ILE A 48 -5.49 -5.09 -3.94
C ILE A 48 -6.48 -5.03 -2.79
N THR A 49 -7.71 -4.61 -3.11
CA THR A 49 -8.86 -4.58 -2.20
C THR A 49 -9.85 -5.70 -2.48
N SER A 50 -9.63 -6.43 -3.55
CA SER A 50 -10.47 -7.52 -4.02
C SER A 50 -10.36 -8.77 -3.13
N HIS A 51 -11.34 -9.67 -3.27
CA HIS A 51 -11.37 -10.99 -2.61
C HIS A 51 -11.48 -12.12 -3.64
N HIS A 52 -11.14 -11.87 -4.90
CA HIS A 52 -11.25 -12.81 -6.00
C HIS A 52 -9.90 -13.48 -6.25
N GLU A 53 -9.78 -14.75 -5.87
CA GLU A 53 -8.51 -15.51 -5.96
C GLU A 53 -7.94 -15.56 -7.38
N GLU A 54 -8.84 -15.65 -8.37
CA GLU A 54 -8.49 -15.66 -9.80
C GLU A 54 -7.93 -14.33 -10.32
N VAL A 55 -8.12 -13.24 -9.58
CA VAL A 55 -7.60 -11.91 -9.89
C VAL A 55 -6.40 -11.56 -9.02
N ASP A 56 -6.50 -11.78 -7.72
CA ASP A 56 -5.55 -11.29 -6.71
C ASP A 56 -4.16 -11.90 -6.87
N GLY A 57 -4.06 -13.23 -6.89
CA GLY A 57 -2.79 -13.93 -7.01
C GLY A 57 -2.06 -13.59 -8.32
N PRO A 58 -2.71 -13.74 -9.48
CA PRO A 58 -2.12 -13.35 -10.76
C PRO A 58 -1.68 -11.89 -10.82
N THR A 59 -2.46 -10.95 -10.26
CA THR A 59 -2.11 -9.53 -10.25
C THR A 59 -0.86 -9.27 -9.40
N ILE A 60 -0.76 -9.87 -8.22
CA ILE A 60 0.44 -9.74 -7.38
C ILE A 60 1.66 -10.28 -8.12
N LYS A 61 1.55 -11.48 -8.72
CA LYS A 61 2.63 -12.07 -9.51
C LYS A 61 3.10 -11.14 -10.62
N ASP A 62 2.15 -10.59 -11.38
CA ASP A 62 2.46 -9.67 -12.49
C ASP A 62 3.11 -8.37 -12.00
N ALA A 63 2.63 -7.81 -10.88
CA ALA A 63 3.21 -6.60 -10.28
C ALA A 63 4.63 -6.83 -9.78
N LEU A 64 4.89 -7.95 -9.13
CA LEU A 64 6.24 -8.33 -8.68
C LEU A 64 7.18 -8.53 -9.87
N ALA A 65 6.71 -9.21 -10.93
CA ALA A 65 7.49 -9.44 -12.14
C ALA A 65 7.79 -8.14 -12.90
N ALA A 66 6.89 -7.17 -12.87
CA ALA A 66 7.07 -5.84 -13.46
C ALA A 66 8.02 -4.93 -12.64
N GLY A 67 8.37 -5.32 -11.41
CA GLY A 67 9.20 -4.51 -10.53
C GLY A 67 8.45 -3.33 -9.90
N THR A 68 7.12 -3.44 -9.76
CA THR A 68 6.32 -2.42 -9.07
C THR A 68 6.84 -2.19 -7.64
N GLY A 69 7.11 -0.94 -7.30
CA GLY A 69 7.78 -0.58 -6.05
C GLY A 69 7.00 -0.94 -4.79
N TYR A 70 5.69 -0.74 -4.81
CA TYR A 70 4.80 -1.10 -3.70
C TYR A 70 3.71 -2.05 -4.18
N VAL A 71 3.57 -3.19 -3.53
CA VAL A 71 2.49 -4.15 -3.76
C VAL A 71 1.87 -4.50 -2.42
N GLY A 72 0.60 -4.22 -2.26
CA GLY A 72 -0.11 -4.50 -1.01
C GLY A 72 -1.49 -5.13 -1.26
N ALA A 73 -1.94 -5.97 -0.33
CA ALA A 73 -3.19 -6.68 -0.48
C ALA A 73 -3.98 -6.78 0.82
N MET A 74 -5.26 -6.46 0.74
CA MET A 74 -6.23 -6.70 1.81
C MET A 74 -6.52 -8.19 1.95
N GLY A 75 -6.98 -8.55 3.13
CA GLY A 75 -7.49 -9.88 3.41
C GLY A 75 -7.17 -10.36 4.82
N SER A 76 -7.96 -11.33 5.29
CA SER A 76 -7.71 -12.00 6.56
C SER A 76 -6.40 -12.80 6.53
N ARG A 77 -5.93 -13.21 7.70
CA ARG A 77 -4.76 -14.11 7.81
C ARG A 77 -4.92 -15.37 6.96
N ARG A 78 -6.14 -15.94 6.93
CA ARG A 78 -6.46 -17.12 6.12
C ARG A 78 -6.36 -16.81 4.62
N THR A 79 -6.88 -15.67 4.18
CA THR A 79 -6.77 -15.22 2.79
C THR A 79 -5.32 -15.02 2.39
N GLN A 80 -4.52 -14.40 3.26
CA GLN A 80 -3.09 -14.20 3.00
C GLN A 80 -2.32 -15.52 2.90
N ALA A 81 -2.62 -16.50 3.77
CA ALA A 81 -1.98 -17.82 3.73
C ALA A 81 -2.27 -18.55 2.43
N ARG A 82 -3.54 -18.59 1.97
CA ARG A 82 -3.92 -19.23 0.70
C ARG A 82 -3.28 -18.52 -0.50
N ARG A 83 -3.25 -17.20 -0.48
CA ARG A 83 -2.63 -16.39 -1.53
C ARG A 83 -1.12 -16.64 -1.60
N ARG A 84 -0.45 -16.70 -0.45
CA ARG A 84 0.97 -17.05 -0.37
C ARG A 84 1.24 -18.44 -0.95
N GLU A 85 0.46 -19.46 -0.57
CA GLU A 85 0.58 -20.82 -1.09
C GLU A 85 0.42 -20.85 -2.62
N TRP A 86 -0.58 -20.15 -3.15
CA TRP A 86 -0.81 -20.05 -4.59
C TRP A 86 0.38 -19.40 -5.31
N LEU A 87 0.91 -18.30 -4.78
CA LEU A 87 2.04 -17.58 -5.36
C LEU A 87 3.31 -18.43 -5.40
N LEU A 88 3.63 -19.12 -4.30
CA LEU A 88 4.75 -20.06 -4.26
C LEU A 88 4.58 -21.19 -5.29
N GLY A 89 3.39 -21.77 -5.37
CA GLY A 89 3.05 -22.82 -6.35
C GLY A 89 3.10 -22.34 -7.80
N ASN A 90 3.04 -21.02 -8.04
CA ASN A 90 3.10 -20.40 -9.36
C ASN A 90 4.44 -19.70 -9.67
N GLY A 91 5.50 -20.06 -8.96
CA GLY A 91 6.87 -19.67 -9.27
C GLY A 91 7.30 -18.31 -8.73
N VAL A 92 6.58 -17.73 -7.79
CA VAL A 92 7.03 -16.56 -7.03
C VAL A 92 7.89 -17.06 -5.88
N ASP A 93 9.08 -16.54 -5.72
CA ASP A 93 9.98 -16.94 -4.63
C ASP A 93 9.61 -16.24 -3.29
N GLU A 94 10.13 -16.79 -2.19
CA GLU A 94 9.84 -16.26 -0.86
C GLU A 94 10.35 -14.82 -0.66
N ALA A 95 11.51 -14.49 -1.22
CA ALA A 95 12.09 -13.16 -1.11
C ALA A 95 11.19 -12.11 -1.80
N ALA A 96 10.62 -12.43 -2.95
CA ALA A 96 9.64 -11.56 -3.61
C ALA A 96 8.35 -11.41 -2.80
N LEU A 97 7.89 -12.50 -2.15
CA LEU A 97 6.70 -12.45 -1.28
C LEU A 97 6.91 -11.60 -0.04
N ASP A 98 8.10 -11.56 0.51
CA ASP A 98 8.43 -10.73 1.67
C ASP A 98 8.35 -9.22 1.34
N ALA A 99 8.39 -8.86 0.06
CA ALA A 99 8.16 -7.50 -0.41
C ALA A 99 6.68 -7.10 -0.50
N VAL A 100 5.75 -8.04 -0.38
CA VAL A 100 4.30 -7.78 -0.42
C VAL A 100 3.80 -7.33 0.94
N HIS A 101 3.14 -6.18 0.99
CA HIS A 101 2.47 -5.66 2.19
C HIS A 101 1.13 -6.38 2.39
N ALA A 102 1.13 -7.44 3.19
CA ALA A 102 -0.06 -8.25 3.42
C ALA A 102 -0.09 -8.78 4.88
N PRO A 103 -1.08 -8.38 5.67
CA PRO A 103 -2.16 -7.45 5.31
C PRO A 103 -1.67 -6.03 5.05
N ILE A 104 -2.32 -5.36 4.10
CA ILE A 104 -2.01 -3.97 3.74
C ILE A 104 -2.47 -3.00 4.82
N GLY A 105 -1.73 -1.92 5.03
CA GLY A 105 -2.06 -0.82 5.92
C GLY A 105 -1.37 -0.90 7.28
N LEU A 106 -1.19 0.26 7.90
CA LEU A 106 -0.66 0.37 9.25
C LEU A 106 -1.65 -0.17 10.28
N ASP A 107 -1.17 -0.86 11.30
CA ASP A 107 -1.99 -1.28 12.44
C ASP A 107 -2.29 -0.10 13.35
N ILE A 108 -3.34 0.63 13.02
CA ILE A 108 -3.86 1.78 13.79
C ILE A 108 -5.24 1.52 14.41
N GLY A 109 -5.71 0.28 14.38
CA GLY A 109 -7.06 -0.06 14.84
C GLY A 109 -8.17 0.37 13.87
N ALA A 110 -7.86 0.57 12.59
CA ALA A 110 -8.83 0.96 11.56
C ALA A 110 -9.90 -0.11 11.38
N ASP A 111 -11.16 0.28 11.39
CA ASP A 111 -12.32 -0.61 11.27
C ASP A 111 -13.27 -0.16 10.15
N GLN A 112 -13.49 1.16 10.02
CA GLN A 112 -14.34 1.71 8.97
C GLN A 112 -13.61 1.82 7.62
N PRO A 113 -14.32 1.72 6.49
CA PRO A 113 -13.69 1.78 5.17
C PRO A 113 -12.77 2.98 4.94
N ALA A 114 -13.15 4.17 5.39
CA ALA A 114 -12.33 5.36 5.27
C ALA A 114 -11.08 5.31 6.17
N GLU A 115 -11.17 4.71 7.35
CA GLU A 115 -10.03 4.51 8.25
C GLU A 115 -9.05 3.48 7.68
N ILE A 116 -9.58 2.41 7.08
CA ILE A 116 -8.76 1.39 6.38
C ILE A 116 -8.03 2.04 5.20
N ALA A 117 -8.74 2.82 4.39
CA ALA A 117 -8.12 3.56 3.29
C ALA A 117 -7.02 4.51 3.78
N LEU A 118 -7.25 5.21 4.88
CA LEU A 118 -6.26 6.07 5.51
C LEU A 118 -5.03 5.27 5.96
N SER A 119 -5.22 4.12 6.60
CA SER A 119 -4.11 3.25 7.05
C SER A 119 -3.25 2.77 5.88
N ILE A 120 -3.89 2.43 4.75
CA ILE A 120 -3.22 2.02 3.51
C ILE A 120 -2.37 3.17 2.95
N LEU A 121 -2.95 4.35 2.81
CA LEU A 121 -2.24 5.51 2.27
C LEU A 121 -1.09 5.96 3.20
N ALA A 122 -1.29 5.88 4.52
CA ALA A 122 -0.24 6.16 5.48
C ALA A 122 0.94 5.18 5.36
N GLU A 123 0.66 3.89 5.13
CA GLU A 123 1.72 2.90 4.88
C GLU A 123 2.47 3.21 3.58
N ILE A 124 1.78 3.56 2.50
CA ILE A 124 2.41 3.96 1.22
C ILE A 124 3.31 5.20 1.41
N VAL A 125 2.87 6.20 2.20
CA VAL A 125 3.70 7.35 2.57
C VAL A 125 4.97 6.90 3.30
N GLY A 126 4.84 6.00 4.25
CA GLY A 126 5.97 5.44 5.01
C GLY A 126 6.94 4.64 4.12
N TRP A 127 6.41 3.82 3.21
CA TRP A 127 7.20 3.11 2.22
C TRP A 127 7.96 4.08 1.31
N ARG A 128 7.27 5.04 0.70
CA ARG A 128 7.86 6.04 -0.19
C ARG A 128 9.00 6.81 0.46
N SER A 129 8.86 7.12 1.74
CA SER A 129 9.90 7.83 2.52
C SER A 129 11.07 6.93 2.95
N GLY A 130 11.04 5.64 2.65
CA GLY A 130 12.02 4.65 3.09
C GLY A 130 11.94 4.31 4.59
N ARG A 131 10.87 4.72 5.28
CA ARG A 131 10.71 4.47 6.72
C ARG A 131 10.00 3.16 7.05
N LEU A 132 9.29 2.59 6.09
CA LEU A 132 8.56 1.33 6.24
C LEU A 132 8.90 0.38 5.09
N ALA A 133 9.35 -0.82 5.44
CA ALA A 133 9.45 -1.94 4.52
C ALA A 133 8.31 -2.94 4.79
N ALA A 134 7.99 -3.79 3.81
CA ALA A 134 6.89 -4.77 3.91
C ALA A 134 7.01 -5.70 5.12
N SER A 135 8.22 -6.04 5.53
CA SER A 135 8.51 -6.89 6.68
C SER A 135 8.63 -6.14 8.01
N SER A 136 8.51 -4.81 8.00
CA SER A 136 8.64 -4.02 9.23
C SER A 136 7.32 -4.08 10.00
N ALA A 137 7.38 -4.43 11.27
CA ALA A 137 6.31 -4.10 12.19
C ALA A 137 6.09 -2.58 12.16
N PRO A 138 4.84 -2.09 12.28
CA PRO A 138 4.59 -0.66 12.30
C PRO A 138 5.41 -0.04 13.41
N ALA A 139 6.35 0.84 13.05
CA ALA A 139 7.10 1.58 14.02
C ALA A 139 6.11 2.44 14.81
N SER A 140 5.99 2.17 16.10
CA SER A 140 5.25 3.05 16.98
C SER A 140 5.83 4.46 16.87
N ILE A 141 4.99 5.48 16.94
CA ILE A 141 5.45 6.88 17.03
C ILE A 141 6.41 7.04 18.20
N ALA A 142 6.23 6.25 19.28
CA ALA A 142 7.10 6.22 20.45
C ALA A 142 8.51 5.69 20.15
N ASP A 143 8.69 4.87 19.12
CA ASP A 143 9.99 4.29 18.76
C ASP A 143 10.79 5.17 17.78
N ARG A 144 10.26 6.31 17.40
CA ARG A 144 10.94 7.26 16.51
C ARG A 144 11.89 8.15 17.32
N SER A 145 13.18 8.01 17.11
CA SER A 145 14.16 8.99 17.49
C SER A 145 14.23 10.09 16.41
N GLY A 146 13.84 11.31 16.74
CA GLY A 146 13.95 12.46 15.85
C GLY A 146 12.63 13.18 15.61
N PRO A 147 12.67 14.36 14.97
CA PRO A 147 11.49 15.15 14.69
C PRO A 147 10.56 14.45 13.66
N ILE A 148 9.26 14.69 13.78
CA ILE A 148 8.23 14.17 12.85
C ILE A 148 8.48 14.65 11.42
N HIS A 149 9.10 15.82 11.27
CA HIS A 149 9.50 16.41 10.00
C HIS A 149 11.03 16.60 9.99
N PRO A 150 11.82 15.60 9.58
CA PRO A 150 13.28 15.67 9.61
C PRO A 150 13.87 16.72 8.67
N GLU A 151 13.10 17.24 7.73
CA GLU A 151 13.51 18.24 6.75
C GLU A 151 13.35 19.70 7.25
N LEU A 152 12.67 19.87 8.40
CA LEU A 152 12.52 21.19 9.01
C LEU A 152 13.59 21.35 10.08
N ALA A 153 14.42 22.40 9.92
CA ALA A 153 15.38 22.77 10.95
C ALA A 153 14.65 23.14 12.26
N PRO A 154 15.26 22.90 13.44
CA PRO A 154 14.66 23.29 14.70
C PRO A 154 14.33 24.79 14.70
N GLY A 155 13.06 25.14 14.81
CA GLY A 155 12.57 26.52 14.80
C GLY A 155 11.81 26.95 13.54
N GLU A 156 11.79 26.15 12.48
CA GLU A 156 11.07 26.47 11.22
C GLU A 156 9.65 25.90 11.14
N ALA A 157 9.21 25.15 12.15
CA ALA A 157 7.84 24.67 12.21
C ALA A 157 6.88 25.82 12.59
N THR A 158 6.47 26.61 11.61
CA THR A 158 5.30 27.46 11.76
C THR A 158 4.06 26.59 11.57
N CYS A 159 3.30 26.34 12.63
CA CYS A 159 1.94 25.85 12.48
C CYS A 159 1.13 26.93 11.74
N PRO A 160 0.60 26.65 10.54
CA PRO A 160 -0.33 27.56 9.91
C PRO A 160 -1.66 27.45 10.66
N GLY A 161 -2.05 28.48 11.34
CA GLY A 161 -3.36 28.65 11.91
C GLY A 161 -3.39 28.68 13.45
N GLY A 162 -3.15 29.86 13.97
CA GLY A 162 -3.82 30.35 15.16
C GLY A 162 -5.11 31.00 14.76
#